data_deb86eab6e632be7adf02a2e6748f1a7
#
_entry.id   deb86eab6e632be7adf02a2e6748f1a7
#
_cell.length_a   1.000
_cell.length_b   1.000
_cell.length_c   1.000
_cell.angle_alpha   90.00
_cell.angle_beta   90.00
_cell.angle_gamma   90.00
#
_symmetry.space_group_name_H-M   'P 1'
#
loop_
_entity.id
_entity.type
_entity.pdbx_description
1 polymer ?
#
loop_
_entity_poly.entity_id
_entity_poly.type
_entity_poly.pdbx_seq_one_letter_code
_entity_poly.pdbx_strand_id
1 'polypeptide(L)'
;MEYSAVKVFFLTLLLINKGPIRAQSQQLIEDNKSWTTNACKCNCDADESTTEKTSILSGSGWVQEMQCMPECPYHRPLGFEAGSITSDQISCSNQDQYTGWFSSWTPSKARLNNQGFGCAWLSKYQDTNQWLQIDLKEVKVVSGIITQGRCDAEEWITKYSVQYRINENLNWIYYKDQTGNNRVFYGNSDRSSSVQNLLRPPIVTRYLRIIPLGWHTRIAIRMELLLCMKKCT
;
A
#
# COMPACT_ATOMS: atom_id res chain seq x y z
N MET A 1 23.05 27.43 65.02
CA MET A 1 23.34 28.30 63.86
C MET A 1 23.19 27.45 62.63
N GLU A 2 22.01 27.54 62.05
CA GLU A 2 21.65 26.76 60.83
C GLU A 2 22.01 27.58 59.60
N TYR A 3 22.73 26.95 58.66
CA TYR A 3 22.88 27.48 57.31
C TYR A 3 22.04 26.69 56.33
N SER A 4 20.97 27.31 55.89
CA SER A 4 20.05 26.79 54.87
C SER A 4 20.73 26.83 53.48
N ALA A 5 20.87 25.70 52.84
CA ALA A 5 21.36 25.59 51.48
C ALA A 5 20.19 25.73 50.50
N VAL A 6 20.13 26.84 49.77
CA VAL A 6 19.20 27.08 48.68
C VAL A 6 19.65 26.29 47.46
N LYS A 7 18.87 25.27 47.10
CA LYS A 7 19.01 24.55 45.83
C LYS A 7 18.39 25.37 44.70
N VAL A 8 19.21 25.94 43.85
CA VAL A 8 18.79 26.56 42.61
C VAL A 8 18.51 25.42 41.60
N PHE A 9 17.24 25.21 41.28
CA PHE A 9 16.82 24.34 40.18
C PHE A 9 17.02 25.08 38.86
N PHE A 10 18.02 24.69 38.07
CA PHE A 10 18.09 25.09 36.69
C PHE A 10 17.04 24.29 35.90
N LEU A 11 15.96 24.97 35.55
CA LEU A 11 14.97 24.45 34.62
C LEU A 11 15.54 24.59 33.18
N THR A 12 16.18 23.56 32.70
CA THR A 12 16.52 23.49 31.26
C THR A 12 15.25 23.24 30.46
N LEU A 13 14.73 24.29 29.85
CA LEU A 13 13.70 24.18 28.82
C LEU A 13 14.30 23.43 27.62
N LEU A 14 13.99 22.15 27.50
CA LEU A 14 14.12 21.43 26.26
C LEU A 14 13.05 21.96 25.29
N LEU A 15 13.45 22.90 24.44
CA LEU A 15 12.69 23.29 23.27
C LEU A 15 12.65 22.08 22.34
N ILE A 16 11.61 21.25 22.47
CA ILE A 16 11.26 20.24 21.51
C ILE A 16 10.82 21.00 20.25
N ASN A 17 11.74 21.07 19.29
CA ASN A 17 11.48 21.64 17.98
C ASN A 17 10.52 20.69 17.24
N LYS A 18 9.21 20.85 17.50
CA LYS A 18 8.17 20.21 16.69
C LYS A 18 8.15 20.94 15.36
N GLY A 19 8.99 20.50 14.44
CA GLY A 19 8.89 20.90 13.06
C GLY A 19 7.44 20.65 12.57
N PRO A 20 6.87 21.56 11.81
CA PRO A 20 5.44 21.51 11.51
C PRO A 20 5.09 20.26 10.71
N ILE A 21 4.19 19.45 11.25
CA ILE A 21 3.56 18.28 10.58
C ILE A 21 3.06 18.65 9.17
N ARG A 22 2.80 19.93 8.95
CA ARG A 22 2.38 20.53 7.67
C ARG A 22 3.45 20.46 6.58
N ALA A 23 4.74 20.47 6.92
CA ALA A 23 5.82 20.38 5.91
C ALA A 23 5.97 18.95 5.34
N GLN A 24 5.76 17.93 6.18
CA GLN A 24 5.86 16.52 5.72
C GLN A 24 4.68 16.11 4.86
N SER A 25 3.47 16.60 5.15
CA SER A 25 2.31 16.36 4.31
C SER A 25 2.39 17.10 2.97
N GLN A 26 3.01 18.27 2.94
CA GLN A 26 3.25 19.01 1.70
C GLN A 26 4.29 18.32 0.81
N GLN A 27 5.37 17.78 1.39
CA GLN A 27 6.39 17.05 0.63
C GLN A 27 5.83 15.77 0.01
N LEU A 28 4.96 15.04 0.72
CA LEU A 28 4.22 13.90 0.18
C LEU A 28 3.28 14.27 -0.99
N ILE A 29 2.68 15.47 -0.90
CA ILE A 29 1.80 15.99 -1.96
C ILE A 29 2.63 16.45 -3.15
N GLU A 30 3.80 17.05 -2.94
CA GLU A 30 4.69 17.50 -4.00
C GLU A 30 5.36 16.33 -4.74
N ASP A 31 5.79 15.28 -4.02
CA ASP A 31 6.33 14.06 -4.62
C ASP A 31 5.26 13.31 -5.44
N ASN A 32 4.03 13.23 -4.93
CA ASN A 32 2.89 12.71 -5.69
C ASN A 32 2.58 13.58 -6.93
N LYS A 33 2.60 14.91 -6.79
CA LYS A 33 2.28 15.84 -7.86
C LYS A 33 3.32 15.79 -8.99
N SER A 34 4.60 15.67 -8.65
CA SER A 34 5.69 15.47 -9.62
C SER A 34 5.54 14.16 -10.39
N TRP A 35 5.11 13.10 -9.70
CA TRP A 35 4.89 11.81 -10.33
C TRP A 35 3.64 11.81 -11.24
N THR A 36 2.57 12.47 -10.82
CA THR A 36 1.31 12.60 -11.56
C THR A 36 1.47 13.32 -12.88
N THR A 37 2.24 14.43 -12.90
CA THR A 37 2.51 15.20 -14.13
C THR A 37 3.34 14.42 -15.14
N ASN A 38 4.21 13.51 -14.70
CA ASN A 38 4.99 12.66 -15.60
C ASN A 38 4.19 11.46 -16.14
N ALA A 39 3.24 10.93 -15.38
CA ALA A 39 2.39 9.81 -15.81
C ALA A 39 1.38 10.22 -16.91
N CYS A 40 0.89 11.46 -16.90
CA CYS A 40 -0.02 11.98 -17.94
C CYS A 40 0.66 12.20 -19.29
N LYS A 41 2.00 12.15 -19.40
CA LYS A 41 2.76 12.37 -20.63
C LYS A 41 3.19 11.10 -21.37
N CYS A 42 2.92 9.93 -20.81
CA CYS A 42 3.33 8.67 -21.41
C CYS A 42 2.23 8.14 -22.35
N ASN A 43 2.16 8.68 -23.56
CA ASN A 43 1.48 8.02 -24.67
C ASN A 43 2.52 7.17 -25.40
N CYS A 44 2.48 5.84 -25.26
CA CYS A 44 3.46 4.94 -25.87
C CYS A 44 3.25 4.73 -27.38
N ASP A 45 2.15 5.22 -27.94
CA ASP A 45 1.77 5.05 -29.36
C ASP A 45 1.98 6.30 -30.22
N ALA A 46 2.69 7.32 -29.71
CA ALA A 46 3.03 8.47 -30.52
C ALA A 46 4.26 8.17 -31.39
N ASP A 47 4.03 7.70 -32.60
CA ASP A 47 4.99 7.81 -33.68
C ASP A 47 5.46 9.27 -33.78
N GLU A 48 6.77 9.44 -33.92
CA GLU A 48 7.50 10.69 -33.90
C GLU A 48 7.29 11.49 -35.18
N SER A 49 6.02 11.83 -35.52
CA SER A 49 5.73 12.76 -36.61
C SER A 49 4.31 13.32 -36.53
N THR A 50 4.12 14.37 -35.75
CA THR A 50 3.22 15.48 -36.13
C THR A 50 3.30 16.61 -35.11
N THR A 51 4.09 17.63 -35.44
CA THR A 51 3.99 18.96 -34.83
C THR A 51 2.76 19.65 -35.41
N GLU A 52 1.63 19.59 -34.72
CA GLU A 52 0.55 20.54 -34.95
C GLU A 52 0.39 21.48 -33.76
N LYS A 53 0.79 22.73 -34.02
CA LYS A 53 0.48 23.85 -33.14
C LYS A 53 -1.00 24.18 -33.28
N THR A 54 -1.82 23.76 -32.33
CA THR A 54 -3.20 24.25 -32.28
C THR A 54 -3.24 25.56 -31.50
N SER A 55 -3.45 26.65 -32.23
CA SER A 55 -3.75 27.98 -31.71
C SER A 55 -5.15 27.97 -31.07
N ILE A 56 -5.21 28.23 -29.78
CA ILE A 56 -6.47 28.31 -29.02
C ILE A 56 -7.08 29.70 -29.24
N LEU A 57 -8.22 29.75 -29.90
CA LEU A 57 -9.10 30.90 -29.96
C LEU A 57 -9.84 31.06 -28.61
N SER A 58 -9.79 32.26 -28.05
CA SER A 58 -10.47 32.66 -26.83
C SER A 58 -11.99 32.65 -27.03
N GLY A 59 -12.66 31.78 -26.32
CA GLY A 59 -14.10 31.78 -26.12
C GLY A 59 -14.40 31.44 -24.69
N SER A 60 -15.16 32.26 -23.96
CA SER A 60 -15.59 32.11 -22.59
C SER A 60 -16.50 30.88 -22.41
N GLY A 61 -15.91 29.76 -22.20
CA GLY A 61 -16.56 28.53 -21.79
C GLY A 61 -15.79 27.94 -20.58
N TRP A 62 -16.50 27.53 -19.55
CA TRP A 62 -15.93 26.83 -18.42
C TRP A 62 -15.24 25.58 -18.93
N VAL A 63 -13.93 25.64 -19.11
CA VAL A 63 -13.11 24.46 -19.34
C VAL A 63 -13.08 23.71 -18.03
N GLN A 64 -13.88 22.67 -17.94
CA GLN A 64 -13.76 21.69 -16.87
C GLN A 64 -12.39 21.03 -17.08
N GLU A 65 -11.42 21.48 -16.29
CA GLU A 65 -10.09 20.91 -16.26
C GLU A 65 -10.26 19.42 -15.96
N MET A 66 -10.19 18.59 -16.99
CA MET A 66 -10.22 17.14 -16.83
C MET A 66 -8.99 16.78 -16.01
N GLN A 67 -9.21 16.61 -14.73
CA GLN A 67 -8.20 16.20 -13.77
C GLN A 67 -7.76 14.80 -14.19
N CYS A 68 -6.71 14.71 -15.01
CA CYS A 68 -6.07 13.45 -15.36
C CYS A 68 -5.69 12.72 -14.09
N MET A 69 -6.43 11.67 -13.74
CA MET A 69 -5.99 10.78 -12.68
C MET A 69 -4.75 10.05 -13.18
N PRO A 70 -3.65 10.12 -12.43
CA PRO A 70 -2.42 9.46 -12.84
C PRO A 70 -2.67 7.95 -12.89
N GLU A 71 -2.64 7.42 -14.08
CA GLU A 71 -2.69 5.98 -14.30
C GLU A 71 -1.28 5.44 -14.45
N CYS A 72 -1.10 4.20 -14.00
CA CYS A 72 0.13 3.48 -14.25
C CYS A 72 0.04 2.83 -15.64
N PRO A 73 0.95 3.14 -16.58
CA PRO A 73 0.89 2.56 -17.91
C PRO A 73 1.22 1.06 -17.91
N TYR A 74 2.15 0.62 -17.06
CA TYR A 74 2.58 -0.78 -17.02
C TYR A 74 2.68 -1.28 -15.58
N HIS A 75 2.18 -2.50 -15.36
CA HIS A 75 2.18 -3.17 -14.07
C HIS A 75 3.17 -4.33 -14.07
N ARG A 76 4.09 -4.35 -13.11
CA ARG A 76 5.05 -5.44 -12.92
C ARG A 76 4.85 -6.07 -11.55
N PRO A 77 4.79 -7.41 -11.44
CA PRO A 77 4.80 -8.08 -10.14
C PRO A 77 6.03 -7.71 -9.32
N LEU A 78 5.83 -7.50 -8.02
CA LEU A 78 6.91 -7.22 -7.07
C LEU A 78 7.76 -8.47 -6.82
N GLY A 79 7.15 -9.65 -6.88
CA GLY A 79 7.84 -10.92 -6.77
C GLY A 79 7.51 -11.74 -5.54
N PHE A 80 6.31 -11.66 -5.03
CA PHE A 80 5.82 -12.58 -3.99
C PHE A 80 5.82 -14.02 -4.50
N GLU A 81 5.22 -14.24 -5.68
CA GLU A 81 5.19 -15.56 -6.33
C GLU A 81 6.59 -16.05 -6.69
N ALA A 82 7.41 -15.20 -7.26
CA ALA A 82 8.78 -15.53 -7.66
C ALA A 82 9.76 -15.73 -6.48
N GLY A 83 9.32 -15.47 -5.24
CA GLY A 83 10.17 -15.60 -4.07
C GLY A 83 11.19 -14.48 -3.87
N SER A 84 11.14 -13.41 -4.67
CA SER A 84 12.04 -12.24 -4.55
C SER A 84 11.81 -11.45 -3.28
N ILE A 85 10.60 -11.53 -2.71
CA ILE A 85 10.26 -10.92 -1.41
C ILE A 85 10.64 -11.90 -0.32
N THR A 86 11.57 -11.52 0.53
CA THR A 86 12.07 -12.35 1.64
C THR A 86 11.10 -12.37 2.81
N SER A 87 11.22 -13.36 3.70
CA SER A 87 10.29 -13.55 4.82
C SER A 87 10.34 -12.41 5.83
N ASP A 88 11.49 -11.74 6.00
CA ASP A 88 11.68 -10.59 6.87
C ASP A 88 10.98 -9.31 6.38
N GLN A 89 10.59 -9.28 5.09
CA GLN A 89 9.83 -8.17 4.52
C GLN A 89 8.33 -8.26 4.80
N ILE A 90 7.84 -9.43 5.26
CA ILE A 90 6.42 -9.68 5.46
C ILE A 90 6.16 -9.93 6.94
N SER A 91 5.32 -9.11 7.55
CA SER A 91 4.91 -9.21 8.94
C SER A 91 3.39 -9.14 9.08
N CYS A 92 2.86 -9.46 10.24
CA CYS A 92 1.42 -9.45 10.48
C CYS A 92 1.09 -9.11 11.93
N SER A 93 -0.16 -8.76 12.20
CA SER A 93 -0.68 -8.56 13.56
C SER A 93 -0.54 -9.81 14.40
N ASN A 94 -0.87 -10.95 13.82
CA ASN A 94 -0.73 -12.29 14.40
C ASN A 94 -0.88 -13.35 13.30
N GLN A 95 -0.54 -14.57 13.65
CA GLN A 95 -0.66 -15.72 12.76
C GLN A 95 -1.27 -16.89 13.49
N ASP A 96 -2.01 -17.74 12.79
CA ASP A 96 -2.50 -18.98 13.33
C ASP A 96 -1.36 -20.01 13.41
N GLN A 97 -1.36 -20.80 14.50
CA GLN A 97 -0.39 -21.86 14.73
C GLN A 97 -1.15 -23.14 14.97
N TYR A 98 -0.92 -24.11 14.15
CA TYR A 98 -1.40 -25.47 14.42
C TYR A 98 -0.44 -26.18 15.38
N THR A 99 -0.92 -26.62 16.52
CA THR A 99 -0.09 -27.20 17.60
C THR A 99 0.38 -28.64 17.32
N GLY A 100 0.13 -29.19 16.16
CA GLY A 100 0.52 -30.53 15.78
C GLY A 100 1.14 -30.58 14.39
N TRP A 101 2.46 -30.58 14.29
CA TRP A 101 3.20 -30.83 13.05
C TRP A 101 3.35 -29.67 12.03
N PHE A 102 4.45 -28.95 12.13
CA PHE A 102 5.22 -28.27 11.08
C PHE A 102 4.62 -27.15 10.25
N SER A 103 3.40 -26.67 10.44
CA SER A 103 2.90 -25.55 9.62
C SER A 103 2.30 -24.45 10.46
N SER A 104 3.08 -23.43 10.63
CA SER A 104 2.56 -22.13 11.01
C SER A 104 2.07 -21.43 9.75
N TRP A 105 0.91 -20.84 9.80
CA TRP A 105 0.31 -20.02 8.75
C TRP A 105 0.93 -18.63 8.76
N THR A 106 2.26 -18.59 8.58
CA THR A 106 3.08 -17.38 8.72
C THR A 106 2.81 -16.37 7.62
N PRO A 107 3.08 -15.09 7.85
CA PRO A 107 2.91 -14.05 6.83
C PRO A 107 3.76 -14.33 5.57
N SER A 108 4.92 -14.98 5.70
CA SER A 108 5.76 -15.36 4.57
C SER A 108 5.12 -16.36 3.60
N LYS A 109 4.03 -17.02 4.01
CA LYS A 109 3.22 -17.92 3.17
C LYS A 109 2.20 -17.21 2.29
N ALA A 110 1.98 -15.92 2.51
CA ALA A 110 1.03 -15.11 1.73
C ALA A 110 1.49 -14.84 0.29
N ARG A 111 2.03 -15.84 -0.40
CA ARG A 111 2.54 -15.72 -1.77
C ARG A 111 1.50 -16.16 -2.79
N LEU A 112 1.30 -15.36 -3.82
CA LEU A 112 0.40 -15.72 -4.93
C LEU A 112 0.79 -17.10 -5.47
N ASN A 113 -0.20 -17.90 -5.84
CA ASN A 113 -0.06 -19.25 -6.38
C ASN A 113 0.68 -20.27 -5.48
N ASN A 114 1.02 -19.90 -4.24
CA ASN A 114 1.60 -20.85 -3.30
C ASN A 114 0.64 -22.03 -3.07
N GLN A 115 1.17 -23.24 -2.98
CA GLN A 115 0.44 -24.50 -2.88
C GLN A 115 0.91 -25.33 -1.69
N GLY A 116 0.19 -26.41 -1.42
CA GLY A 116 0.52 -27.35 -0.36
C GLY A 116 -0.01 -26.93 1.00
N PHE A 117 0.37 -27.68 2.03
CA PHE A 117 -0.08 -27.40 3.39
C PHE A 117 0.57 -26.11 3.93
N GLY A 118 -0.25 -25.23 4.54
CA GLY A 118 0.25 -23.94 5.03
C GLY A 118 0.55 -22.94 3.93
N CYS A 119 -0.19 -22.95 2.85
CA CYS A 119 0.06 -22.16 1.63
C CYS A 119 -0.29 -20.67 1.72
N ALA A 120 -0.92 -20.21 2.80
CA ALA A 120 -1.41 -18.84 2.96
C ALA A 120 -1.02 -18.27 4.33
N TRP A 121 -1.10 -16.95 4.49
CA TRP A 121 -1.23 -16.38 5.81
C TRP A 121 -2.65 -16.55 6.32
N LEU A 122 -2.79 -17.05 7.55
CA LEU A 122 -4.03 -17.06 8.30
C LEU A 122 -3.88 -16.21 9.56
N SER A 123 -4.84 -15.34 9.79
CA SER A 123 -4.92 -14.65 11.07
C SER A 123 -5.45 -15.57 12.15
N LYS A 124 -4.87 -15.48 13.34
CA LYS A 124 -5.36 -16.17 14.53
C LYS A 124 -6.73 -15.65 14.97
N TYR A 125 -6.93 -14.33 14.87
CA TYR A 125 -8.18 -13.66 15.25
C TYR A 125 -8.97 -13.25 14.02
N GLN A 126 -10.29 -13.28 14.14
CA GLN A 126 -11.22 -12.98 13.06
C GLN A 126 -11.94 -11.66 13.36
N ASP A 127 -11.19 -10.55 13.29
CA ASP A 127 -11.68 -9.20 13.53
C ASP A 127 -10.98 -8.19 12.61
N THR A 128 -11.47 -6.96 12.56
CA THR A 128 -10.97 -5.90 11.67
C THR A 128 -9.68 -5.21 12.15
N ASN A 129 -9.11 -5.64 13.29
CA ASN A 129 -7.83 -5.14 13.79
C ASN A 129 -6.64 -5.89 13.21
N GLN A 130 -6.91 -6.91 12.39
CA GLN A 130 -5.86 -7.71 11.79
C GLN A 130 -5.24 -7.02 10.59
N TRP A 131 -3.95 -7.31 10.35
CA TRP A 131 -3.23 -6.77 9.20
C TRP A 131 -2.10 -7.69 8.74
N LEU A 132 -1.84 -7.65 7.45
CA LEU A 132 -0.65 -8.17 6.80
C LEU A 132 0.15 -6.99 6.28
N GLN A 133 1.44 -6.87 6.64
CA GLN A 133 2.31 -5.76 6.30
C GLN A 133 3.47 -6.20 5.43
N ILE A 134 3.81 -5.38 4.46
CA ILE A 134 4.93 -5.55 3.55
C ILE A 134 5.89 -4.36 3.72
N ASP A 135 7.19 -4.63 3.93
CA ASP A 135 8.29 -3.67 3.80
C ASP A 135 8.95 -3.85 2.42
N LEU A 136 8.82 -2.87 1.56
CA LEU A 136 9.41 -2.85 0.23
C LEU A 136 10.93 -2.58 0.25
N LYS A 137 11.52 -2.38 1.46
CA LYS A 137 12.91 -1.98 1.75
C LYS A 137 13.27 -0.59 1.25
N GLU A 138 12.71 -0.16 0.16
CA GLU A 138 12.86 1.17 -0.44
C GLU A 138 11.49 1.72 -0.86
N VAL A 139 11.43 3.02 -1.12
CA VAL A 139 10.21 3.66 -1.61
C VAL A 139 9.96 3.24 -3.06
N LYS A 140 8.79 2.65 -3.30
CA LYS A 140 8.33 2.19 -4.62
C LYS A 140 6.96 2.76 -4.97
N VAL A 141 6.62 2.74 -6.25
CA VAL A 141 5.30 3.09 -6.74
C VAL A 141 4.48 1.82 -6.90
N VAL A 142 3.53 1.61 -5.99
CA VAL A 142 2.62 0.45 -6.03
C VAL A 142 1.36 0.83 -6.78
N SER A 143 1.03 0.05 -7.79
CA SER A 143 -0.07 0.32 -8.72
C SER A 143 -1.22 -0.68 -8.64
N GLY A 144 -1.06 -1.76 -7.88
CA GLY A 144 -2.12 -2.74 -7.72
C GLY A 144 -1.79 -3.84 -6.74
N ILE A 145 -2.81 -4.64 -6.45
CA ILE A 145 -2.78 -5.77 -5.52
C ILE A 145 -3.53 -6.92 -6.19
N ILE A 146 -2.93 -8.10 -6.18
CA ILE A 146 -3.60 -9.34 -6.58
C ILE A 146 -3.78 -10.19 -5.34
N THR A 147 -4.96 -10.77 -5.16
CA THR A 147 -5.28 -11.62 -3.99
C THR A 147 -5.86 -12.95 -4.41
N GLN A 148 -5.60 -13.98 -3.63
CA GLN A 148 -6.22 -15.30 -3.66
C GLN A 148 -6.59 -15.72 -2.24
N GLY A 149 -7.53 -16.66 -2.12
CA GLY A 149 -7.82 -17.32 -0.86
C GLY A 149 -6.76 -18.36 -0.47
N ARG A 150 -7.05 -19.13 0.56
CA ARG A 150 -6.27 -20.28 0.98
C ARG A 150 -6.34 -21.40 -0.07
N CYS A 151 -5.25 -22.12 -0.31
CA CYS A 151 -5.21 -23.12 -1.38
C CYS A 151 -5.92 -24.44 -1.02
N ASP A 152 -6.00 -24.79 0.26
CA ASP A 152 -6.43 -26.11 0.74
C ASP A 152 -7.70 -26.09 1.58
N ALA A 153 -8.38 -24.94 1.72
CA ALA A 153 -9.65 -24.80 2.42
C ALA A 153 -10.46 -23.60 1.88
N GLU A 154 -11.76 -23.62 2.12
CA GLU A 154 -12.71 -22.57 1.73
C GLU A 154 -12.63 -21.36 2.68
N GLU A 155 -11.50 -20.63 2.61
CA GLU A 155 -11.19 -19.49 3.45
C GLU A 155 -10.53 -18.37 2.62
N TRP A 156 -11.07 -17.15 2.66
CA TRP A 156 -10.56 -15.99 1.91
C TRP A 156 -11.06 -14.67 2.45
N ILE A 157 -10.34 -13.58 2.12
CA ILE A 157 -10.77 -12.21 2.38
C ILE A 157 -11.73 -11.76 1.29
N THR A 158 -12.93 -11.32 1.65
CA THR A 158 -13.96 -10.82 0.74
C THR A 158 -13.88 -9.30 0.54
N LYS A 159 -13.38 -8.56 1.55
CA LYS A 159 -13.20 -7.10 1.52
C LYS A 159 -11.99 -6.71 2.34
N TYR A 160 -11.27 -5.67 1.88
CA TYR A 160 -10.13 -5.12 2.60
C TYR A 160 -9.94 -3.63 2.32
N SER A 161 -9.21 -2.95 3.19
CA SER A 161 -8.63 -1.63 2.96
C SER A 161 -7.12 -1.70 2.92
N VAL A 162 -6.51 -0.64 2.42
CA VAL A 162 -5.06 -0.51 2.33
C VAL A 162 -4.61 0.65 3.18
N GLN A 163 -3.56 0.43 3.98
CA GLN A 163 -2.80 1.48 4.65
C GLN A 163 -1.39 1.50 4.10
N TYR A 164 -0.78 2.68 4.08
CA TYR A 164 0.58 2.85 3.62
C TYR A 164 1.32 3.97 4.36
N ARG A 165 2.64 3.93 4.31
CA ARG A 165 3.54 4.99 4.81
C ARG A 165 4.92 4.85 4.15
N ILE A 166 5.64 5.96 3.98
CA ILE A 166 6.98 5.97 3.38
C ILE A 166 8.09 5.74 4.41
N ASN A 167 7.82 6.01 5.68
CA ASN A 167 8.79 5.87 6.76
C ASN A 167 8.13 5.23 7.98
N GLU A 168 8.89 4.44 8.74
CA GLU A 168 8.39 3.76 9.94
C GLU A 168 7.97 4.70 11.08
N ASN A 169 8.53 5.92 11.13
CA ASN A 169 8.18 6.93 12.12
C ASN A 169 6.91 7.72 11.77
N LEU A 170 6.34 7.52 10.59
CA LEU A 170 5.12 8.20 10.16
C LEU A 170 3.87 7.40 10.53
N ASN A 171 2.78 8.11 10.72
CA ASN A 171 1.47 7.49 10.91
C ASN A 171 1.02 6.75 9.65
N TRP A 172 0.26 5.69 9.85
CA TRP A 172 -0.39 4.98 8.76
C TRP A 172 -1.48 5.85 8.13
N ILE A 173 -1.49 5.91 6.80
CA ILE A 173 -2.49 6.63 5.99
C ILE A 173 -3.32 5.59 5.26
N TYR A 174 -4.65 5.69 5.36
CA TYR A 174 -5.55 4.88 4.55
C TYR A 174 -5.54 5.36 3.10
N TYR A 175 -5.52 4.41 2.17
CA TYR A 175 -5.82 4.71 0.79
C TYR A 175 -7.27 5.17 0.67
N LYS A 176 -7.46 6.34 0.06
CA LYS A 176 -8.76 7.00 -0.04
C LYS A 176 -9.38 6.78 -1.41
N ASP A 177 -10.71 6.79 -1.46
CA ASP A 177 -11.45 6.91 -2.70
C ASP A 177 -11.58 8.39 -3.13
N GLN A 178 -12.24 8.61 -4.26
CA GLN A 178 -12.44 9.96 -4.81
C GLN A 178 -13.30 10.87 -3.91
N THR A 179 -14.07 10.30 -2.99
CA THR A 179 -14.91 11.04 -2.05
C THR A 179 -14.19 11.35 -0.74
N GLY A 180 -12.93 10.90 -0.60
CA GLY A 180 -12.12 11.08 0.60
C GLY A 180 -12.36 10.04 1.70
N ASN A 181 -13.21 9.04 1.45
CA ASN A 181 -13.44 7.93 2.36
C ASN A 181 -12.34 6.87 2.26
N ASN A 182 -12.19 6.06 3.29
CA ASN A 182 -11.28 4.91 3.23
C ASN A 182 -11.77 3.94 2.14
N ARG A 183 -10.93 3.71 1.13
CA ARG A 183 -11.28 2.83 0.02
C ARG A 183 -11.46 1.40 0.50
N VAL A 184 -12.59 0.82 0.15
CA VAL A 184 -12.86 -0.61 0.33
C VAL A 184 -12.66 -1.29 -1.01
N PHE A 185 -11.77 -2.30 -1.02
CA PHE A 185 -11.54 -3.17 -2.16
C PHE A 185 -12.32 -4.46 -1.97
N TYR A 186 -12.91 -4.96 -3.04
CA TYR A 186 -13.52 -6.29 -3.06
C TYR A 186 -12.43 -7.32 -3.33
N GLY A 187 -12.37 -8.32 -2.47
CA GLY A 187 -11.44 -9.44 -2.56
C GLY A 187 -12.06 -10.65 -3.26
N ASN A 188 -11.75 -11.83 -2.77
CA ASN A 188 -12.10 -13.09 -3.40
C ASN A 188 -13.54 -13.53 -3.09
N SER A 189 -14.10 -14.34 -4.00
CA SER A 189 -15.36 -15.07 -3.84
C SER A 189 -15.16 -16.59 -3.79
N ASP A 190 -13.93 -17.04 -4.03
CA ASP A 190 -13.49 -18.43 -3.91
C ASP A 190 -12.03 -18.47 -3.44
N ARG A 191 -11.51 -19.67 -3.20
CA ARG A 191 -10.15 -19.89 -2.70
C ARG A 191 -9.05 -19.81 -3.76
N SER A 192 -9.35 -20.03 -5.03
CA SER A 192 -8.35 -20.29 -6.10
C SER A 192 -8.22 -19.17 -7.12
N SER A 193 -9.30 -18.45 -7.42
CA SER A 193 -9.28 -17.37 -8.40
C SER A 193 -8.46 -16.19 -7.92
N SER A 194 -7.70 -15.58 -8.84
CA SER A 194 -7.00 -14.33 -8.57
C SER A 194 -7.91 -13.14 -8.80
N VAL A 195 -7.95 -12.24 -7.82
CA VAL A 195 -8.67 -10.96 -7.93
C VAL A 195 -7.65 -9.82 -7.95
N GLN A 196 -7.65 -9.05 -9.04
CA GLN A 196 -6.77 -7.90 -9.20
C GLN A 196 -7.51 -6.59 -8.91
N ASN A 197 -6.95 -5.79 -8.04
CA ASN A 197 -7.40 -4.43 -7.73
C ASN A 197 -6.29 -3.43 -8.08
N LEU A 198 -6.55 -2.53 -9.02
CA LEU A 198 -5.63 -1.46 -9.37
C LEU A 198 -5.81 -0.26 -8.44
N LEU A 199 -4.70 0.35 -8.07
CA LEU A 199 -4.65 1.59 -7.31
C LEU A 199 -4.63 2.77 -8.29
N ARG A 200 -5.71 3.56 -8.28
CA ARG A 200 -5.88 4.75 -9.10
C ARG A 200 -6.26 5.92 -8.21
N PRO A 201 -5.28 6.82 -7.92
CA PRO A 201 -3.89 6.85 -8.35
C PRO A 201 -3.01 5.76 -7.69
N PRO A 202 -1.86 5.39 -8.31
CA PRO A 202 -0.84 4.56 -7.66
C PRO A 202 -0.29 5.24 -6.41
N ILE A 203 0.24 4.48 -5.47
CA ILE A 203 0.78 5.01 -4.22
C ILE A 203 2.31 4.92 -4.17
N VAL A 204 2.93 6.00 -3.70
CA VAL A 204 4.37 6.05 -3.39
C VAL A 204 4.55 5.63 -1.94
N THR A 205 5.19 4.49 -1.70
CA THR A 205 5.27 3.93 -0.34
C THR A 205 6.47 3.01 -0.17
N ARG A 206 6.93 2.87 1.08
CA ARG A 206 7.82 1.79 1.50
C ARG A 206 7.07 0.71 2.27
N TYR A 207 6.09 1.08 3.10
CA TYR A 207 5.34 0.12 3.92
C TYR A 207 3.87 0.11 3.50
N LEU A 208 3.34 -1.07 3.25
CA LEU A 208 1.95 -1.26 2.88
C LEU A 208 1.31 -2.29 3.81
N ARG A 209 0.07 -2.05 4.22
CA ARG A 209 -0.77 -2.99 4.98
C ARG A 209 -2.05 -3.33 4.24
N ILE A 210 -2.38 -4.60 4.25
CA ILE A 210 -3.72 -5.09 3.93
C ILE A 210 -4.49 -5.22 5.23
N ILE A 211 -5.65 -4.57 5.32
CA ILE A 211 -6.55 -4.58 6.48
C ILE A 211 -7.82 -5.32 6.09
N PRO A 212 -8.03 -6.57 6.52
CA PRO A 212 -9.25 -7.31 6.25
C PRO A 212 -10.47 -6.61 6.86
N LEU A 213 -11.53 -6.44 6.07
CA LEU A 213 -12.81 -5.87 6.49
C LEU A 213 -13.96 -6.87 6.38
N GLY A 214 -13.76 -7.95 5.64
CA GLY A 214 -14.71 -9.03 5.49
C GLY A 214 -14.00 -10.29 4.97
N TRP A 215 -14.53 -11.44 5.32
CA TRP A 215 -13.94 -12.73 4.96
C TRP A 215 -14.99 -13.82 4.90
N HIS A 216 -14.65 -14.93 4.24
CA HIS A 216 -15.40 -16.17 4.27
C HIS A 216 -14.69 -17.14 5.19
N THR A 217 -15.39 -17.69 6.15
CA THR A 217 -14.94 -18.61 7.20
C THR A 217 -13.82 -18.03 8.07
N ARG A 218 -12.65 -17.71 7.49
CA ARG A 218 -11.49 -17.15 8.20
C ARG A 218 -10.73 -16.14 7.32
N ILE A 219 -9.98 -15.26 7.99
CA ILE A 219 -9.04 -14.34 7.32
C ILE A 219 -7.87 -15.16 6.80
N ALA A 220 -7.84 -15.38 5.48
CA ALA A 220 -6.78 -16.08 4.77
C ALA A 220 -6.45 -15.35 3.47
N ILE A 221 -5.16 -15.23 3.13
CA ILE A 221 -4.74 -14.54 1.91
C ILE A 221 -3.42 -15.09 1.37
N ARG A 222 -3.38 -15.21 0.04
CA ARG A 222 -2.18 -15.22 -0.81
C ARG A 222 -2.24 -13.97 -1.68
N MET A 223 -1.11 -13.35 -1.96
CA MET A 223 -1.11 -12.08 -2.67
C MET A 223 0.14 -11.84 -3.51
N GLU A 224 0.04 -10.87 -4.41
CA GLU A 224 1.12 -10.21 -5.12
C GLU A 224 0.88 -8.71 -5.11
N LEU A 225 1.94 -7.90 -5.10
CA LEU A 225 1.87 -6.47 -5.34
C LEU A 225 2.32 -6.15 -6.77
N LEU A 226 1.68 -5.16 -7.37
CA LEU A 226 2.05 -4.65 -8.67
C LEU A 226 2.78 -3.31 -8.53
N LEU A 227 3.96 -3.23 -9.11
CA LEU A 227 4.72 -1.99 -9.23
C LEU A 227 4.36 -1.27 -10.51
N CYS A 228 4.40 0.05 -10.46
CA CYS A 228 4.24 0.88 -11.64
C CYS A 228 5.56 1.07 -12.36
N MET A 229 5.59 0.78 -13.65
CA MET A 229 6.74 1.00 -14.52
C MET A 229 6.49 2.18 -15.45
N LYS A 230 7.52 3.02 -15.63
CA LYS A 230 7.45 4.21 -16.51
C LYS A 230 7.70 3.89 -17.99
N LYS A 231 8.28 2.72 -18.29
CA LYS A 231 8.60 2.26 -19.65
C LYS A 231 8.27 0.77 -19.77
N CYS A 232 7.88 0.35 -20.98
CA CYS A 232 7.92 -1.06 -21.36
C CYS A 232 9.40 -1.50 -21.37
N THR A 233 9.74 -2.57 -20.64
CA THR A 233 11.04 -3.24 -20.70
C THR A 233 10.85 -4.59 -21.36
#